data_8b0477c3681ab8a68197ea4eb2c957cc
#
_entry.id   8b0477c3681ab8a68197ea4eb2c957cc
#
_cell.length_a   1.000
_cell.length_b   1.000
_cell.length_c   1.000
_cell.angle_alpha   90.00
_cell.angle_beta   90.00
_cell.angle_gamma   90.00
#
_symmetry.space_group_name_H-M   'P 1'
#
loop_
_entity.id
_entity.type
_entity.pdbx_description
1 polymer ?
#
loop_
_entity_poly.entity_id
_entity_poly.type
_entity_poly.pdbx_seq_one_letter_code
_entity_poly.pdbx_strand_id
1 'polypeptide(L)'
;MTTARVLIVDDSITMRALFSSALEKDKNIQVLGAARDVIEAREMMAELRPNVLTLDVEMPGMNGIDFLAELMAERPIPVVMLSTLTQKGADVSLRAIELGAVDCFPKPQKATAEEFAKISGKLCKTVLTAARTNLDARRKSKDAVDISASYNYRWNGQVLAIAGGMGAIDPATMAVTSLPTNCPPTILSLAIDEAISTSLVGNLNRDCRAKIKIAEDGALLEPGVVHVAIDPFYHVVVDSWPNGRIRLVGRDPVNGARPSADLLLAS
;
A
#
# COMPACT_ATOMS: atom_id res chain seq x y z
N MET A 1 1.95 -24.16 -6.85
CA MET A 1 1.64 -22.81 -6.28
C MET A 1 2.17 -22.77 -4.86
N THR A 2 2.83 -21.71 -4.45
CA THR A 2 3.38 -21.60 -3.10
C THR A 2 2.25 -21.39 -2.09
N THR A 3 2.11 -22.29 -1.11
CA THR A 3 1.14 -22.16 -0.02
C THR A 3 1.57 -21.03 0.90
N ALA A 4 0.66 -20.12 1.26
CA ALA A 4 0.92 -19.11 2.28
C ALA A 4 0.85 -19.76 3.66
N ARG A 5 1.98 -19.81 4.36
CA ARG A 5 2.12 -20.33 5.72
C ARG A 5 2.10 -19.15 6.67
N VAL A 6 0.93 -18.88 7.24
CA VAL A 6 0.63 -17.63 7.95
C VAL A 6 0.84 -17.82 9.45
N LEU A 7 1.51 -16.87 10.10
CA LEU A 7 1.43 -16.65 11.53
C LEU A 7 0.64 -15.36 11.77
N ILE A 8 -0.39 -15.44 12.60
CA ILE A 8 -1.22 -14.31 13.02
C ILE A 8 -0.65 -13.74 14.32
N VAL A 9 -0.49 -12.42 14.41
CA VAL A 9 -0.02 -11.74 15.63
C VAL A 9 -1.02 -10.63 15.96
N ASP A 10 -1.77 -10.80 17.05
CA ASP A 10 -2.83 -9.87 17.49
C ASP A 10 -3.12 -10.14 18.97
N ASP A 11 -3.26 -9.12 19.81
CA ASP A 11 -3.47 -9.31 21.26
C ASP A 11 -4.88 -9.80 21.61
N SER A 12 -5.87 -9.51 20.76
CA SER A 12 -7.26 -9.89 20.94
C SER A 12 -7.52 -11.36 20.58
N ILE A 13 -7.92 -12.18 21.55
CA ILE A 13 -8.28 -13.57 21.30
C ILE A 13 -9.41 -13.73 20.27
N THR A 14 -10.37 -12.80 20.28
CA THR A 14 -11.49 -12.79 19.34
C THR A 14 -11.00 -12.49 17.92
N MET A 15 -10.12 -11.51 17.76
CA MET A 15 -9.55 -11.15 16.45
C MET A 15 -8.70 -12.29 15.90
N ARG A 16 -7.85 -12.91 16.73
CA ARG A 16 -7.08 -14.09 16.31
C ARG A 16 -7.97 -15.21 15.79
N ALA A 17 -9.04 -15.55 16.50
CA ALA A 17 -9.98 -16.59 16.08
C ALA A 17 -10.70 -16.26 14.75
N LEU A 18 -11.13 -15.00 14.60
CA LEU A 18 -11.83 -14.55 13.40
C LEU A 18 -10.91 -14.47 12.18
N PHE A 19 -9.67 -13.96 12.34
CA PHE A 19 -8.68 -13.97 11.27
C PHE A 19 -8.28 -15.38 10.86
N SER A 20 -8.06 -16.30 11.83
CA SER A 20 -7.80 -17.72 11.53
C SER A 20 -8.92 -18.32 10.69
N SER A 21 -10.16 -18.20 11.18
CA SER A 21 -11.35 -18.72 10.47
C SER A 21 -11.55 -18.10 9.08
N ALA A 22 -11.21 -16.82 8.90
CA ALA A 22 -11.32 -16.16 7.61
C ALA A 22 -10.25 -16.62 6.61
N LEU A 23 -9.01 -16.81 7.06
CA LEU A 23 -7.89 -17.24 6.23
C LEU A 23 -7.95 -18.71 5.83
N GLU A 24 -8.39 -19.58 6.74
CA GLU A 24 -8.54 -21.04 6.50
C GLU A 24 -9.61 -21.40 5.45
N LYS A 25 -10.42 -20.41 5.01
CA LYS A 25 -11.37 -20.62 3.90
C LYS A 25 -10.67 -20.81 2.54
N ASP A 26 -9.44 -20.33 2.38
CA ASP A 26 -8.67 -20.52 1.15
C ASP A 26 -7.69 -21.70 1.28
N LYS A 27 -7.87 -22.71 0.44
CA LYS A 27 -7.04 -23.93 0.43
C LYS A 27 -5.53 -23.69 0.17
N ASN A 28 -5.16 -22.51 -0.31
CA ASN A 28 -3.78 -22.15 -0.54
C ASN A 28 -3.17 -21.41 0.67
N ILE A 29 -3.91 -21.26 1.76
CA ILE A 29 -3.46 -20.64 3.01
C ILE A 29 -3.47 -21.71 4.12
N GLN A 30 -2.37 -21.77 4.85
CA GLN A 30 -2.24 -22.58 6.05
C GLN A 30 -1.93 -21.66 7.22
N VAL A 31 -2.84 -21.54 8.17
CA VAL A 31 -2.57 -20.85 9.44
C VAL A 31 -1.75 -21.78 10.32
N LEU A 32 -0.51 -21.38 10.61
CA LEU A 32 0.41 -22.18 11.43
C LEU A 32 0.18 -22.00 12.92
N GLY A 33 -0.31 -20.80 13.30
CA GLY A 33 -0.58 -20.44 14.67
C GLY A 33 -1.01 -18.99 14.80
N ALA A 34 -1.31 -18.59 16.04
CA ALA A 34 -1.74 -17.24 16.37
C ALA A 34 -1.14 -16.81 17.71
N ALA A 35 -0.21 -15.86 17.66
CA ALA A 35 0.48 -15.30 18.81
C ALA A 35 -0.28 -14.11 19.39
N ARG A 36 -0.26 -13.96 20.70
CA ARG A 36 -0.91 -12.86 21.43
C ARG A 36 -0.02 -11.63 21.62
N ASP A 37 1.27 -11.79 21.46
CA ASP A 37 2.27 -10.74 21.66
C ASP A 37 3.55 -11.05 20.86
N VAL A 38 4.49 -10.12 20.89
CA VAL A 38 5.76 -10.22 20.18
C VAL A 38 6.65 -11.36 20.70
N ILE A 39 6.60 -11.67 22.00
CA ILE A 39 7.40 -12.74 22.60
C ILE A 39 6.96 -14.09 22.04
N GLU A 40 5.68 -14.39 22.12
CA GLU A 40 5.10 -15.61 21.57
C GLU A 40 5.28 -15.69 20.06
N ALA A 41 5.17 -14.53 19.34
CA ALA A 41 5.40 -14.48 17.90
C ALA A 41 6.83 -14.90 17.54
N ARG A 42 7.86 -14.45 18.27
CA ARG A 42 9.26 -14.83 18.03
C ARG A 42 9.49 -16.33 18.24
N GLU A 43 8.94 -16.91 19.30
CA GLU A 43 9.02 -18.35 19.59
C GLU A 43 8.38 -19.16 18.45
N MET A 44 7.15 -18.81 18.08
CA MET A 44 6.42 -19.47 16.99
C MET A 44 7.11 -19.29 15.62
N MET A 45 7.70 -18.13 15.34
CA MET A 45 8.45 -17.91 14.11
C MET A 45 9.68 -18.81 14.02
N ALA A 46 10.38 -19.03 15.13
CA ALA A 46 11.55 -19.91 15.17
C ALA A 46 11.17 -21.37 14.92
N GLU A 47 10.08 -21.83 15.52
CA GLU A 47 9.61 -23.22 15.44
C GLU A 47 8.88 -23.48 14.12
N LEU A 48 7.87 -22.67 13.77
CA LEU A 48 6.93 -22.95 12.68
C LEU A 48 7.41 -22.44 11.32
N ARG A 49 8.35 -21.50 11.29
CA ARG A 49 8.94 -20.93 10.08
C ARG A 49 7.88 -20.45 9.07
N PRO A 50 7.01 -19.49 9.43
CA PRO A 50 6.03 -18.91 8.51
C PRO A 50 6.73 -18.24 7.31
N ASN A 51 6.01 -18.07 6.19
CA ASN A 51 6.48 -17.30 5.04
C ASN A 51 5.71 -15.99 4.86
N VAL A 52 4.75 -15.70 5.73
CA VAL A 52 4.04 -14.42 5.82
C VAL A 52 3.48 -14.25 7.24
N LEU A 53 3.48 -13.00 7.74
CA LEU A 53 2.81 -12.61 8.98
C LEU A 53 1.61 -11.71 8.68
N THR A 54 0.54 -11.86 9.48
CA THR A 54 -0.39 -10.76 9.73
C THR A 54 -0.06 -10.19 11.10
N LEU A 55 0.11 -8.87 11.22
CA LEU A 55 0.64 -8.22 12.41
C LEU A 55 -0.25 -7.04 12.80
N ASP A 56 -0.81 -7.11 14.00
CA ASP A 56 -1.53 -5.99 14.58
C ASP A 56 -0.59 -4.82 14.88
N VAL A 57 -1.09 -3.62 14.68
CA VAL A 57 -0.40 -2.38 15.04
C VAL A 57 -0.42 -2.15 16.56
N GLU A 58 -1.58 -2.30 17.17
CA GLU A 58 -1.82 -1.94 18.58
C GLU A 58 -1.74 -3.18 19.46
N MET A 59 -0.59 -3.39 20.10
CA MET A 59 -0.39 -4.48 21.06
C MET A 59 0.24 -3.97 22.37
N PRO A 60 -0.09 -4.57 23.51
CA PRO A 60 0.55 -4.25 24.78
C PRO A 60 2.06 -4.54 24.78
N GLY A 61 2.84 -3.67 25.41
CA GLY A 61 4.29 -3.79 25.49
C GLY A 61 4.97 -3.24 24.23
N MET A 62 5.39 -4.08 23.31
CA MET A 62 5.95 -3.66 22.01
C MET A 62 4.85 -3.54 20.98
N ASN A 63 4.71 -2.36 20.37
CA ASN A 63 3.73 -2.17 19.30
C ASN A 63 4.18 -2.85 17.99
N GLY A 64 3.22 -3.12 17.09
CA GLY A 64 3.49 -3.83 15.84
C GLY A 64 4.44 -3.10 14.88
N ILE A 65 4.52 -1.77 14.94
CA ILE A 65 5.43 -0.98 14.10
C ILE A 65 6.88 -1.18 14.53
N ASP A 66 7.15 -1.19 15.83
CA ASP A 66 8.49 -1.41 16.35
C ASP A 66 8.94 -2.85 16.07
N PHE A 67 8.04 -3.82 16.25
CA PHE A 67 8.32 -5.20 15.88
C PHE A 67 8.56 -5.39 14.39
N LEU A 68 7.79 -4.72 13.53
CA LEU A 68 8.02 -4.71 12.08
C LEU A 68 9.44 -4.19 11.74
N ALA A 69 9.86 -3.08 12.36
CA ALA A 69 11.17 -2.50 12.13
C ALA A 69 12.30 -3.50 12.49
N GLU A 70 12.18 -4.18 13.62
CA GLU A 70 13.13 -5.23 14.02
C GLU A 70 13.13 -6.42 13.04
N LEU A 71 11.95 -6.93 12.66
CA LEU A 71 11.83 -8.03 11.69
C LEU A 71 12.50 -7.69 10.37
N MET A 72 12.27 -6.47 9.86
CA MET A 72 12.85 -6.05 8.58
C MET A 72 14.38 -5.86 8.67
N ALA A 73 14.92 -5.53 9.84
CA ALA A 73 16.35 -5.39 10.06
C ALA A 73 17.05 -6.74 10.22
N GLU A 74 16.51 -7.64 11.06
CA GLU A 74 17.17 -8.87 11.47
C GLU A 74 16.86 -10.06 10.55
N ARG A 75 15.59 -10.29 10.28
CA ARG A 75 15.09 -11.43 9.50
C ARG A 75 13.87 -11.04 8.68
N PRO A 76 14.05 -10.38 7.54
CA PRO A 76 12.94 -9.92 6.72
C PRO A 76 12.00 -11.05 6.33
N ILE A 77 10.71 -10.86 6.63
CA ILE A 77 9.61 -11.74 6.26
C ILE A 77 8.46 -10.88 5.74
N PRO A 78 7.70 -11.31 4.72
CA PRO A 78 6.51 -10.61 4.27
C PRO A 78 5.52 -10.37 5.41
N VAL A 79 5.15 -9.11 5.65
CA VAL A 79 4.19 -8.70 6.69
C VAL A 79 3.04 -7.97 6.06
N VAL A 80 1.81 -8.36 6.43
CA VAL A 80 0.57 -7.61 6.21
C VAL A 80 0.17 -6.99 7.56
N MET A 81 0.22 -5.67 7.65
CA MET A 81 -0.21 -4.97 8.87
C MET A 81 -1.73 -4.98 8.98
N LEU A 82 -2.23 -5.13 10.18
CA LEU A 82 -3.65 -5.02 10.50
C LEU A 82 -3.86 -3.69 11.24
N SER A 83 -4.57 -2.74 10.64
CA SER A 83 -4.72 -1.39 11.18
C SER A 83 -6.18 -0.98 11.33
N THR A 84 -6.46 -0.01 12.22
CA THR A 84 -7.77 0.59 12.36
C THR A 84 -8.06 1.60 11.26
N LEU A 85 -9.34 1.77 10.85
CA LEU A 85 -9.78 2.75 9.86
C LEU A 85 -9.93 4.14 10.51
N THR A 86 -8.81 4.76 10.86
CA THR A 86 -8.76 6.12 11.44
C THR A 86 -7.67 6.92 10.75
N GLN A 87 -7.69 8.26 10.86
CA GLN A 87 -6.61 9.11 10.33
C GLN A 87 -5.25 8.71 10.95
N LYS A 88 -5.22 8.46 12.26
CA LYS A 88 -4.03 7.94 12.94
C LYS A 88 -3.59 6.58 12.38
N GLY A 89 -4.54 5.69 12.08
CA GLY A 89 -4.26 4.40 11.44
C GLY A 89 -3.71 4.55 10.03
N ALA A 90 -4.10 5.59 9.28
CA ALA A 90 -3.56 5.90 7.96
C ALA A 90 -2.07 6.30 8.02
N ASP A 91 -1.69 7.20 8.94
CA ASP A 91 -0.29 7.59 9.14
C ASP A 91 0.57 6.41 9.55
N VAL A 92 0.05 5.56 10.44
CA VAL A 92 0.71 4.33 10.87
C VAL A 92 0.85 3.34 9.71
N SER A 93 -0.17 3.22 8.85
CA SER A 93 -0.12 2.36 7.66
C SER A 93 0.96 2.82 6.67
N LEU A 94 1.07 4.13 6.41
CA LEU A 94 2.15 4.67 5.59
C LEU A 94 3.52 4.36 6.20
N ARG A 95 3.67 4.60 7.51
CA ARG A 95 4.91 4.30 8.22
C ARG A 95 5.28 2.82 8.13
N ALA A 96 4.29 1.92 8.23
CA ALA A 96 4.51 0.48 8.07
C ALA A 96 5.02 0.13 6.66
N ILE A 97 4.45 0.72 5.61
CA ILE A 97 4.90 0.51 4.23
C ILE A 97 6.34 1.02 4.03
N GLU A 98 6.68 2.21 4.57
CA GLU A 98 8.05 2.75 4.54
C GLU A 98 9.07 1.84 5.23
N LEU A 99 8.67 1.21 6.35
CA LEU A 99 9.48 0.23 7.08
C LEU A 99 9.62 -1.11 6.36
N GLY A 100 8.80 -1.37 5.35
CA GLY A 100 8.91 -2.58 4.51
C GLY A 100 7.75 -3.56 4.62
N ALA A 101 6.65 -3.22 5.29
CA ALA A 101 5.42 -4.01 5.19
C ALA A 101 4.99 -4.16 3.73
N VAL A 102 4.47 -5.31 3.36
CA VAL A 102 4.01 -5.57 1.99
C VAL A 102 2.69 -4.88 1.74
N ASP A 103 1.80 -4.90 2.73
CA ASP A 103 0.46 -4.32 2.63
C ASP A 103 -0.08 -3.95 4.02
N CYS A 104 -1.13 -3.12 4.05
CA CYS A 104 -1.91 -2.82 5.24
C CYS A 104 -3.36 -3.18 4.98
N PHE A 105 -3.92 -4.00 5.86
CA PHE A 105 -5.30 -4.44 5.78
C PHE A 105 -6.13 -3.82 6.90
N PRO A 106 -7.25 -3.13 6.57
CA PRO A 106 -8.08 -2.51 7.58
C PRO A 106 -8.83 -3.57 8.40
N LYS A 107 -8.76 -3.46 9.73
CA LYS A 107 -9.57 -4.26 10.63
C LYS A 107 -11.05 -3.88 10.49
N PRO A 108 -11.97 -4.86 10.51
CA PRO A 108 -13.39 -4.56 10.53
C PRO A 108 -13.76 -3.82 11.81
N GLN A 109 -14.69 -2.88 11.71
CA GLN A 109 -15.16 -2.10 12.87
C GLN A 109 -15.84 -2.94 13.95
N LYS A 110 -16.44 -4.06 13.56
CA LYS A 110 -17.08 -5.00 14.46
C LYS A 110 -16.41 -6.37 14.36
N ALA A 111 -16.01 -6.92 15.50
CA ALA A 111 -15.45 -8.26 15.60
C ALA A 111 -16.55 -9.33 15.54
N THR A 112 -17.25 -9.43 14.39
CA THR A 112 -18.30 -10.40 14.15
C THR A 112 -17.97 -11.30 12.96
N ALA A 113 -18.44 -12.56 12.99
CA ALA A 113 -18.24 -13.50 11.90
C ALA A 113 -18.82 -12.99 10.56
N GLU A 114 -19.90 -12.21 10.60
CA GLU A 114 -20.54 -11.65 9.41
C GLU A 114 -19.63 -10.58 8.74
N GLU A 115 -19.04 -9.69 9.52
CA GLU A 115 -18.10 -8.68 8.98
C GLU A 115 -16.84 -9.35 8.42
N PHE A 116 -16.31 -10.35 9.11
CA PHE A 116 -15.17 -11.13 8.61
C PHE A 116 -15.50 -11.93 7.35
N ALA A 117 -16.73 -12.46 7.22
CA ALA A 117 -17.15 -13.14 5.99
C ALA A 117 -17.11 -12.21 4.76
N LYS A 118 -17.48 -10.92 4.93
CA LYS A 118 -17.47 -9.93 3.84
C LYS A 118 -16.04 -9.61 3.36
N ILE A 119 -15.07 -9.57 4.27
CA ILE A 119 -13.70 -9.19 3.97
C ILE A 119 -12.77 -10.38 3.69
N SER A 120 -13.17 -11.61 4.00
CA SER A 120 -12.31 -12.80 3.92
C SER A 120 -11.66 -12.98 2.56
N GLY A 121 -12.39 -12.79 1.47
CA GLY A 121 -11.84 -12.92 0.11
C GLY A 121 -10.73 -11.90 -0.19
N LYS A 122 -10.91 -10.64 0.25
CA LYS A 122 -9.89 -9.59 0.10
C LYS A 122 -8.68 -9.89 0.98
N LEU A 123 -8.91 -10.29 2.24
CA LEU A 123 -7.85 -10.67 3.17
C LEU A 123 -7.00 -11.82 2.63
N CYS A 124 -7.64 -12.92 2.19
CA CYS A 124 -6.94 -14.05 1.59
C CYS A 124 -6.08 -13.63 0.39
N LYS A 125 -6.64 -12.82 -0.51
CA LYS A 125 -5.91 -12.30 -1.69
C LYS A 125 -4.68 -11.48 -1.26
N THR A 126 -4.83 -10.58 -0.29
CA THR A 126 -3.74 -9.77 0.25
C THR A 126 -2.63 -10.64 0.83
N VAL A 127 -2.96 -11.61 1.69
CA VAL A 127 -2.00 -12.51 2.33
C VAL A 127 -1.30 -13.42 1.31
N LEU A 128 -2.02 -13.96 0.32
CA LEU A 128 -1.43 -14.75 -0.76
C LEU A 128 -0.47 -13.93 -1.63
N THR A 129 -0.79 -12.68 -1.89
CA THR A 129 0.09 -11.76 -2.62
C THR A 129 1.34 -11.46 -1.81
N ALA A 130 1.18 -11.16 -0.51
CA ALA A 130 2.30 -10.90 0.39
C ALA A 130 3.25 -12.11 0.48
N ALA A 131 2.73 -13.33 0.65
CA ALA A 131 3.53 -14.54 0.73
C ALA A 131 4.40 -14.84 -0.51
N ARG A 132 4.08 -14.21 -1.66
CA ARG A 132 4.83 -14.33 -2.93
C ARG A 132 5.81 -13.18 -3.15
N THR A 133 5.81 -12.18 -2.30
CA THR A 133 6.66 -10.98 -2.45
C THR A 133 8.12 -11.34 -2.15
N ASN A 134 9.01 -10.96 -3.07
CA ASN A 134 10.45 -11.08 -2.88
C ASN A 134 10.99 -9.79 -2.22
N LEU A 135 11.25 -9.85 -0.91
CA LEU A 135 11.76 -8.71 -0.15
C LEU A 135 13.19 -8.32 -0.52
N ASP A 136 14.03 -9.28 -0.95
CA ASP A 136 15.42 -8.99 -1.34
C ASP A 136 15.46 -8.14 -2.62
N ALA A 137 14.58 -8.42 -3.58
CA ALA A 137 14.44 -7.60 -4.78
C ALA A 137 13.98 -6.17 -4.45
N ARG A 138 13.07 -6.04 -3.46
CA ARG A 138 12.57 -4.74 -2.99
C ARG A 138 13.66 -3.93 -2.27
N ARG A 139 14.53 -4.55 -1.46
CA ARG A 139 15.67 -3.88 -0.81
C ARG A 139 16.67 -3.35 -1.84
N LYS A 140 17.04 -4.16 -2.83
CA LYS A 140 17.99 -3.74 -3.89
C LYS A 140 17.50 -2.55 -4.71
N SER A 141 16.19 -2.37 -4.87
CA SER A 141 15.65 -1.21 -5.57
C SER A 141 15.77 0.09 -4.78
N LYS A 142 15.80 0.04 -3.44
CA LYS A 142 16.01 1.23 -2.59
C LYS A 142 17.43 1.76 -2.63
N ASP A 143 18.42 0.90 -2.83
CA ASP A 143 19.84 1.29 -2.86
C ASP A 143 20.29 1.87 -4.22
N ALA A 144 19.42 1.88 -5.22
CA ALA A 144 19.84 2.02 -6.63
C ALA A 144 19.66 3.41 -7.25
N VAL A 145 19.18 4.45 -6.56
CA VAL A 145 18.87 5.72 -7.24
C VAL A 145 19.37 6.95 -6.48
N ASP A 146 20.65 7.26 -6.67
CA ASP A 146 21.14 8.63 -6.53
C ASP A 146 20.99 9.33 -7.90
N ILE A 147 19.80 9.87 -8.18
CA ILE A 147 19.59 10.71 -9.36
C ILE A 147 19.89 12.17 -8.97
N SER A 148 21.14 12.47 -8.74
CA SER A 148 21.63 13.86 -8.55
C SER A 148 21.79 14.62 -9.87
N ALA A 149 21.45 14.02 -11.00
CA ALA A 149 21.58 14.66 -12.31
C ALA A 149 20.45 15.70 -12.50
N SER A 150 20.83 16.97 -12.59
CA SER A 150 19.98 18.05 -13.07
C SER A 150 19.70 17.84 -14.57
N TYR A 151 18.63 17.10 -14.88
CA TYR A 151 18.18 16.96 -16.27
C TYR A 151 17.51 18.25 -16.71
N ASN A 152 18.01 18.87 -17.78
CA ASN A 152 17.29 19.89 -18.54
C ASN A 152 16.16 19.22 -19.36
N TYR A 153 15.14 18.74 -18.65
CA TYR A 153 13.98 18.15 -19.31
C TYR A 153 13.21 19.22 -20.07
N ARG A 154 12.99 19.01 -21.36
CA ARG A 154 12.05 19.79 -22.17
C ARG A 154 10.84 18.91 -22.47
N TRP A 155 9.67 19.37 -22.07
CA TRP A 155 8.44 18.63 -22.34
C TRP A 155 8.26 18.39 -23.85
N ASN A 156 8.04 17.15 -24.20
CA ASN A 156 7.88 16.68 -25.57
C ASN A 156 6.42 16.22 -25.87
N GLY A 157 5.45 16.63 -25.05
CA GLY A 157 4.05 16.23 -25.14
C GLY A 157 3.70 14.92 -24.41
N GLN A 158 4.68 14.25 -23.79
CA GLN A 158 4.44 13.03 -23.05
C GLN A 158 4.04 13.32 -21.59
N VAL A 159 3.16 12.47 -21.06
CA VAL A 159 2.71 12.50 -19.65
C VAL A 159 3.19 11.24 -18.98
N LEU A 160 3.63 11.35 -17.73
CA LEU A 160 3.99 10.21 -16.91
C LEU A 160 2.76 9.79 -16.08
N ALA A 161 2.29 8.56 -16.28
CA ALA A 161 1.25 7.96 -15.47
C ALA A 161 1.85 6.90 -14.55
N ILE A 162 1.62 7.04 -13.24
CA ILE A 162 2.01 6.08 -12.20
C ILE A 162 0.72 5.59 -11.57
N ALA A 163 0.46 4.28 -11.62
CA ALA A 163 -0.77 3.72 -11.10
C ALA A 163 -0.53 2.42 -10.34
N GLY A 164 -1.37 2.13 -9.34
CA GLY A 164 -1.27 0.92 -8.56
C GLY A 164 -2.25 0.84 -7.40
N GLY A 165 -2.02 -0.09 -6.48
CA GLY A 165 -2.74 -0.22 -5.21
C GLY A 165 -1.82 0.01 -4.02
N MET A 166 -2.20 -0.48 -2.84
CA MET A 166 -1.47 -0.30 -1.58
C MET A 166 0.01 -0.71 -1.69
N GLY A 167 0.31 -1.87 -2.27
CA GLY A 167 1.68 -2.34 -2.44
C GLY A 167 2.55 -1.50 -3.38
N ALA A 168 1.96 -0.54 -4.13
CA ALA A 168 2.68 0.38 -4.99
C ALA A 168 3.09 1.70 -4.29
N ILE A 169 2.67 1.96 -3.06
CA ILE A 169 2.96 3.21 -2.34
C ILE A 169 4.46 3.48 -2.29
N ASP A 170 5.25 2.53 -1.80
CA ASP A 170 6.70 2.68 -1.65
C ASP A 170 7.42 2.94 -3.00
N PRO A 171 7.27 2.09 -4.04
CA PRO A 171 7.90 2.36 -5.33
C PRO A 171 7.36 3.61 -6.02
N ALA A 172 6.09 3.96 -5.88
CA ALA A 172 5.52 5.18 -6.44
C ALA A 172 6.08 6.43 -5.73
N THR A 173 6.19 6.40 -4.39
CA THR A 173 6.83 7.47 -3.61
C THR A 173 8.27 7.67 -4.05
N MET A 174 9.06 6.60 -4.17
CA MET A 174 10.44 6.68 -4.66
C MET A 174 10.50 7.29 -6.06
N ALA A 175 9.65 6.87 -6.98
CA ALA A 175 9.59 7.40 -8.33
C ALA A 175 9.26 8.90 -8.33
N VAL A 176 8.24 9.32 -7.57
CA VAL A 176 7.80 10.73 -7.54
C VAL A 176 8.82 11.62 -6.83
N THR A 177 9.42 11.18 -5.72
CA THR A 177 10.44 11.96 -4.99
C THR A 177 11.72 12.13 -5.80
N SER A 178 12.03 11.23 -6.74
CA SER A 178 13.16 11.34 -7.65
C SER A 178 12.93 12.34 -8.80
N LEU A 179 11.69 12.79 -9.03
CA LEU A 179 11.39 13.69 -10.15
C LEU A 179 12.03 15.09 -9.95
N PRO A 180 12.60 15.67 -11.01
CA PRO A 180 13.12 17.04 -10.98
C PRO A 180 11.98 18.07 -10.97
N THR A 181 12.31 19.33 -10.63
CA THR A 181 11.34 20.45 -10.60
C THR A 181 10.68 20.72 -11.95
N ASN A 182 11.29 20.31 -13.04
CA ASN A 182 10.79 20.45 -14.43
C ASN A 182 10.38 19.10 -15.03
N CYS A 183 9.95 18.14 -14.20
CA CYS A 183 9.52 16.80 -14.67
C CYS A 183 8.40 16.88 -15.72
N PRO A 184 8.16 15.79 -16.47
CA PRO A 184 6.93 15.66 -17.27
C PRO A 184 5.69 15.90 -16.42
N PRO A 185 4.59 16.42 -17.00
CA PRO A 185 3.31 16.38 -16.32
C PRO A 185 3.06 14.94 -15.82
N THR A 186 2.79 14.79 -14.53
CA THR A 186 2.72 13.45 -13.92
C THR A 186 1.38 13.26 -13.24
N ILE A 187 0.79 12.07 -13.38
CA ILE A 187 -0.40 11.65 -12.66
C ILE A 187 -0.04 10.46 -11.79
N LEU A 188 -0.27 10.59 -10.49
CA LEU A 188 -0.16 9.51 -9.52
C LEU A 188 -1.58 9.05 -9.12
N SER A 189 -1.93 7.82 -9.48
CA SER A 189 -3.25 7.25 -9.24
C SER A 189 -3.13 5.92 -8.50
N LEU A 190 -3.35 5.93 -7.20
CA LEU A 190 -3.28 4.75 -6.35
C LEU A 190 -4.66 4.38 -5.83
N ALA A 191 -5.07 3.11 -6.00
CA ALA A 191 -6.31 2.58 -5.44
C ALA A 191 -6.07 2.22 -3.96
N ILE A 192 -6.05 3.24 -3.11
CA ILE A 192 -5.83 3.18 -1.67
C ILE A 192 -6.93 3.95 -0.93
N ASP A 193 -6.98 3.78 0.39
CA ASP A 193 -7.93 4.50 1.23
C ASP A 193 -7.69 6.02 1.21
N GLU A 194 -8.76 6.82 1.31
CA GLU A 194 -8.71 8.29 1.25
C GLU A 194 -7.80 8.88 2.34
N ALA A 195 -7.87 8.34 3.57
CA ALA A 195 -7.05 8.81 4.67
C ALA A 195 -5.55 8.57 4.38
N ILE A 196 -5.21 7.41 3.78
CA ILE A 196 -3.84 7.09 3.37
C ILE A 196 -3.40 7.99 2.22
N SER A 197 -4.28 8.25 1.24
CA SER A 197 -3.99 9.16 0.13
C SER A 197 -3.70 10.58 0.63
N THR A 198 -4.47 11.07 1.58
CA THR A 198 -4.28 12.40 2.18
C THR A 198 -2.94 12.51 2.90
N SER A 199 -2.58 11.51 3.72
CA SER A 199 -1.29 11.46 4.40
C SER A 199 -0.13 11.34 3.41
N LEU A 200 -0.30 10.56 2.34
CA LEU A 200 0.69 10.43 1.27
C LEU A 200 0.95 11.78 0.58
N VAL A 201 -0.10 12.53 0.24
CA VAL A 201 0.04 13.88 -0.34
C VAL A 201 0.84 14.80 0.59
N GLY A 202 0.59 14.74 1.91
CA GLY A 202 1.35 15.50 2.90
C GLY A 202 2.84 15.16 2.89
N ASN A 203 3.20 13.88 2.81
CA ASN A 203 4.59 13.42 2.73
C ASN A 203 5.24 13.84 1.39
N LEU A 204 4.55 13.62 0.27
CA LEU A 204 5.06 14.01 -1.04
C LEU A 204 5.31 15.53 -1.15
N ASN A 205 4.41 16.37 -0.60
CA ASN A 205 4.61 17.83 -0.58
C ASN A 205 5.86 18.28 0.18
N ARG A 206 6.23 17.51 1.23
CA ARG A 206 7.44 17.80 2.02
C ARG A 206 8.71 17.33 1.32
N ASP A 207 8.66 16.16 0.67
CA ASP A 207 9.85 15.43 0.26
C ASP A 207 10.17 15.56 -1.25
N CYS A 208 9.20 16.02 -2.07
CA CYS A 208 9.36 16.14 -3.51
C CYS A 208 9.88 17.52 -3.95
N ARG A 209 10.70 17.51 -5.01
CA ARG A 209 11.12 18.74 -5.70
C ARG A 209 10.05 19.26 -6.67
N ALA A 210 9.31 18.35 -7.30
CA ALA A 210 8.18 18.67 -8.16
C ALA A 210 7.00 19.21 -7.35
N LYS A 211 6.15 20.02 -7.97
CA LYS A 211 4.95 20.57 -7.33
C LYS A 211 3.87 19.50 -7.23
N ILE A 212 3.44 19.17 -6.02
CA ILE A 212 2.36 18.20 -5.78
C ILE A 212 1.03 18.95 -5.74
N LYS A 213 0.04 18.47 -6.49
CA LYS A 213 -1.36 18.95 -6.47
C LYS A 213 -2.31 17.77 -6.35
N ILE A 214 -3.45 17.97 -5.71
CA ILE A 214 -4.56 17.01 -5.80
C ILE A 214 -5.13 17.08 -7.22
N ALA A 215 -5.49 15.92 -7.78
CA ALA A 215 -6.12 15.85 -9.09
C ALA A 215 -7.54 16.45 -9.02
N GLU A 216 -7.81 17.49 -9.79
CA GLU A 216 -9.09 18.18 -9.87
C GLU A 216 -9.66 18.07 -11.29
N ASP A 217 -11.00 18.01 -11.41
CA ASP A 217 -11.66 17.95 -12.72
C ASP A 217 -11.36 19.21 -13.52
N GLY A 218 -10.97 19.03 -14.78
CA GLY A 218 -10.62 20.14 -15.67
C GLY A 218 -9.18 20.68 -15.50
N ALA A 219 -8.40 20.20 -14.54
CA ALA A 219 -7.03 20.67 -14.34
C ALA A 219 -6.14 20.38 -15.57
N LEU A 220 -5.35 21.38 -15.98
CA LEU A 220 -4.38 21.21 -17.07
C LEU A 220 -3.16 20.44 -16.59
N LEU A 221 -2.61 19.62 -17.47
CA LEU A 221 -1.35 18.94 -17.26
C LEU A 221 -0.19 19.90 -17.57
N GLU A 222 0.61 20.21 -16.55
CA GLU A 222 1.71 21.17 -16.62
C GLU A 222 3.04 20.50 -16.29
N PRO A 223 4.14 20.80 -17.00
CA PRO A 223 5.48 20.36 -16.61
C PRO A 223 5.82 20.79 -15.17
N GLY A 224 6.49 19.91 -14.44
CA GLY A 224 6.87 20.17 -13.04
C GLY A 224 5.76 19.94 -12.03
N VAL A 225 4.60 19.46 -12.47
CA VAL A 225 3.45 19.19 -11.59
C VAL A 225 3.12 17.72 -11.56
N VAL A 226 2.93 17.17 -10.36
CA VAL A 226 2.40 15.84 -10.10
C VAL A 226 1.00 15.97 -9.54
N HIS A 227 0.01 15.47 -10.27
CA HIS A 227 -1.37 15.41 -9.83
C HIS A 227 -1.63 14.08 -9.13
N VAL A 228 -2.06 14.11 -7.88
CA VAL A 228 -2.34 12.92 -7.05
C VAL A 228 -3.85 12.70 -6.95
N ALA A 229 -4.31 11.54 -7.40
CA ALA A 229 -5.70 11.11 -7.24
C ALA A 229 -5.92 10.60 -5.82
N ILE A 230 -6.73 11.30 -5.02
CA ILE A 230 -7.04 10.93 -3.63
C ILE A 230 -8.49 10.53 -3.41
N ASP A 231 -9.39 10.91 -4.31
CA ASP A 231 -10.83 10.69 -4.15
C ASP A 231 -11.21 9.25 -4.52
N PRO A 232 -11.72 8.45 -3.58
CA PRO A 232 -12.09 7.05 -3.84
C PRO A 232 -13.40 6.90 -4.65
N PHE A 233 -14.12 8.00 -4.94
CA PHE A 233 -15.37 7.98 -5.69
C PHE A 233 -15.20 8.22 -7.18
N TYR A 234 -14.00 8.63 -7.63
CA TYR A 234 -13.73 8.96 -9.03
C TYR A 234 -12.57 8.16 -9.60
N HIS A 235 -12.65 7.88 -10.89
CA HIS A 235 -11.49 7.51 -11.70
C HIS A 235 -10.87 8.77 -12.27
N VAL A 236 -9.55 8.74 -12.46
CA VAL A 236 -8.82 9.80 -13.15
C VAL A 236 -8.51 9.34 -14.56
N VAL A 237 -8.87 10.15 -15.55
CA VAL A 237 -8.54 9.97 -16.95
C VAL A 237 -7.98 11.26 -17.54
N VAL A 238 -7.34 11.19 -18.69
CA VAL A 238 -6.83 12.35 -19.44
C VAL A 238 -7.62 12.52 -20.70
N ASP A 239 -8.07 13.74 -20.96
CA ASP A 239 -8.72 14.10 -22.21
C ASP A 239 -8.09 15.37 -22.84
N SER A 240 -8.66 15.81 -23.95
CA SER A 240 -8.28 17.07 -24.61
C SER A 240 -6.81 17.15 -25.04
N TRP A 241 -6.31 16.07 -25.64
CA TRP A 241 -4.99 16.06 -26.27
C TRP A 241 -4.88 17.08 -27.42
N PRO A 242 -3.71 17.73 -27.66
CA PRO A 242 -2.39 17.38 -27.11
C PRO A 242 -2.04 18.06 -25.78
N ASN A 243 -2.82 19.01 -25.29
CA ASN A 243 -2.47 19.74 -24.06
C ASN A 243 -2.71 18.94 -22.78
N GLY A 244 -3.60 17.92 -22.88
CA GLY A 244 -3.95 17.07 -21.76
C GLY A 244 -4.70 17.79 -20.62
N ARG A 245 -5.84 17.24 -20.24
CA ARG A 245 -6.65 17.75 -19.13
C ARG A 245 -7.14 16.59 -18.28
N ILE A 246 -7.08 16.73 -16.98
CA ILE A 246 -7.61 15.75 -16.04
C ILE A 246 -9.14 15.78 -16.09
N ARG A 247 -9.76 14.61 -16.12
CA ARG A 247 -11.19 14.41 -15.92
C ARG A 247 -11.41 13.41 -14.80
N LEU A 248 -12.27 13.78 -13.87
CA LEU A 248 -12.74 12.91 -12.81
C LEU A 248 -14.04 12.23 -13.24
N VAL A 249 -14.06 10.90 -13.29
CA VAL A 249 -15.18 10.12 -13.83
C VAL A 249 -15.77 9.25 -12.72
N GLY A 250 -17.01 9.56 -12.30
CA GLY A 250 -17.78 8.80 -11.32
C GLY A 250 -18.39 7.55 -11.96
N ARG A 251 -17.71 6.42 -11.89
CA ARG A 251 -18.16 5.10 -12.38
C ARG A 251 -17.89 4.04 -11.32
N ASP A 252 -18.50 2.88 -11.50
CA ASP A 252 -18.24 1.71 -10.66
C ASP A 252 -16.76 1.28 -10.74
N PRO A 253 -16.22 0.65 -9.68
CA PRO A 253 -14.86 0.14 -9.70
C PRO A 253 -14.59 -0.79 -10.90
N VAL A 254 -13.49 -0.55 -11.61
CA VAL A 254 -13.05 -1.40 -12.72
C VAL A 254 -12.04 -2.41 -12.19
N ASN A 255 -12.29 -3.70 -12.42
CA ASN A 255 -11.50 -4.80 -11.87
C ASN A 255 -11.32 -4.72 -10.33
N GLY A 256 -12.34 -4.17 -9.65
CA GLY A 256 -12.33 -4.01 -8.19
C GLY A 256 -11.48 -2.85 -7.67
N ALA A 257 -10.98 -1.98 -8.55
CA ALA A 257 -10.17 -0.82 -8.20
C ALA A 257 -10.82 0.52 -8.60
N ARG A 258 -10.75 1.50 -7.71
CA ARG A 258 -11.08 2.90 -7.98
C ARG A 258 -10.19 3.80 -7.10
N PRO A 259 -9.41 4.71 -7.71
CA PRO A 259 -9.25 4.88 -9.16
C PRO A 259 -8.67 3.63 -9.86
N SER A 260 -8.98 3.44 -11.14
CA SER A 260 -8.50 2.31 -11.94
C SER A 260 -7.31 2.70 -12.80
N ALA A 261 -6.24 1.91 -12.72
CA ALA A 261 -5.09 2.04 -13.60
C ALA A 261 -5.47 1.82 -15.07
N ASP A 262 -6.37 0.87 -15.35
CA ASP A 262 -6.80 0.55 -16.72
C ASP A 262 -7.45 1.75 -17.41
N LEU A 263 -8.31 2.50 -16.69
CA LEU A 263 -8.96 3.69 -17.25
C LEU A 263 -7.97 4.84 -17.48
N LEU A 264 -7.03 5.05 -16.55
CA LEU A 264 -6.01 6.09 -16.70
C LEU A 264 -5.09 5.80 -17.88
N LEU A 265 -4.63 4.55 -18.04
CA LEU A 265 -3.68 4.18 -19.09
C LEU A 265 -4.33 4.03 -20.46
N ALA A 266 -5.65 3.87 -20.52
CA ALA A 266 -6.42 3.80 -21.77
C ALA A 266 -6.92 5.18 -22.27
N SER A 267 -6.72 6.26 -21.53
CA SER A 267 -7.23 7.62 -21.80
C SER A 267 -6.25 8.57 -22.57
#